data_cea2ee690a278330eb6375dc06655946
#
_entry.id   cea2ee690a278330eb6375dc06655946
#
_cell.length_a   1.000
_cell.length_b   1.000
_cell.length_c   1.000
_cell.angle_alpha   90.00
_cell.angle_beta   90.00
_cell.angle_gamma   90.00
#
_symmetry.space_group_name_H-M   'P 1'
#
loop_
_entity.id
_entity.type
_entity.pdbx_description
1 polymer ?
#
loop_
_entity_poly.entity_id
_entity_poly.type
_entity_poly.pdbx_seq_one_letter_code
_entity_poly.pdbx_strand_id
1 'polypeptide(L)'
;MDIENKSRRQLQSEQTKDRLFHAAMELLAERNFDDITIRDIVARAEVSIGTFYNYYSTKMEVFYEAYRIADHYFAETVAPLLSQGTVLERIMSFFDYYAHYSSDLTDLRMTKLLYNPYNTLFCRDPHQGMVGVLLQIIQKGLDEGALVSGDSAEEIAEYLMVAVRGLVYNWCTRDGSYDLAASTRRFVHRLLAYYLPASAKPV
;
A
#
# COMPACT_ATOMS: atom_id res chain seq x y z
N MET A 1 19.76 -5.38 11.87
CA MET A 1 20.23 -5.55 13.26
C MET A 1 20.04 -4.24 14.01
N ASP A 2 18.76 -3.80 14.25
CA ASP A 2 18.43 -2.57 15.01
C ASP A 2 17.01 -2.62 15.61
N ILE A 3 16.57 -3.80 16.07
CA ILE A 3 15.26 -3.96 16.75
C ILE A 3 15.37 -3.78 18.27
N GLU A 4 16.57 -3.66 18.82
CA GLU A 4 16.81 -3.81 20.27
C GLU A 4 16.88 -2.51 21.09
N ASN A 5 16.58 -1.32 20.57
CA ASN A 5 16.75 -0.12 21.38
C ASN A 5 15.65 0.95 21.26
N LYS A 6 14.38 0.50 21.08
CA LYS A 6 13.26 1.44 21.24
C LYS A 6 13.09 1.80 22.71
N SER A 7 13.09 3.12 23.01
CA SER A 7 12.83 3.57 24.37
C SER A 7 11.41 3.14 24.82
N ARG A 8 11.22 2.89 26.14
CA ARG A 8 9.90 2.58 26.72
C ARG A 8 8.80 3.55 26.26
N ARG A 9 9.14 4.82 26.06
CA ARG A 9 8.25 5.87 25.57
C ARG A 9 7.85 5.66 24.10
N GLN A 10 8.78 5.20 23.27
CA GLN A 10 8.49 4.89 21.86
C GLN A 10 7.55 3.69 21.73
N LEU A 11 7.80 2.62 22.49
CA LEU A 11 6.93 1.44 22.54
C LEU A 11 5.50 1.79 22.99
N GLN A 12 5.38 2.61 24.04
CA GLN A 12 4.08 3.08 24.54
C GLN A 12 3.36 3.97 23.51
N SER A 13 4.09 4.78 22.76
CA SER A 13 3.55 5.60 21.67
C SER A 13 2.98 4.73 20.55
N GLU A 14 3.74 3.71 20.10
CA GLU A 14 3.30 2.79 19.07
C GLU A 14 2.06 2.00 19.52
N GLN A 15 2.07 1.43 20.72
CA GLN A 15 0.91 0.74 21.29
C GLN A 15 -0.35 1.64 21.35
N THR A 16 -0.17 2.93 21.64
CA THR A 16 -1.32 3.87 21.68
C THR A 16 -1.84 4.14 20.27
N LYS A 17 -0.97 4.30 19.29
CA LYS A 17 -1.37 4.45 17.88
C LYS A 17 -2.09 3.22 17.37
N ASP A 18 -1.57 2.02 17.67
CA ASP A 18 -2.18 0.75 17.27
C ASP A 18 -3.59 0.60 17.87
N ARG A 19 -3.77 0.94 19.15
CA ARG A 19 -5.10 0.93 19.80
C ARG A 19 -6.07 1.89 19.14
N LEU A 20 -5.64 3.11 18.81
CA LEU A 20 -6.47 4.10 18.12
C LEU A 20 -6.85 3.62 16.71
N PHE A 21 -5.90 3.05 15.98
CA PHE A 21 -6.14 2.49 14.64
C PHE A 21 -7.12 1.31 14.69
N HIS A 22 -6.89 0.32 15.58
CA HIS A 22 -7.80 -0.82 15.72
C HIS A 22 -9.22 -0.40 16.11
N ALA A 23 -9.35 0.52 17.06
CA ALA A 23 -10.65 1.08 17.45
C ALA A 23 -11.37 1.76 16.27
N ALA A 24 -10.63 2.51 15.44
CA ALA A 24 -11.18 3.14 14.24
C ALA A 24 -11.61 2.11 13.19
N MET A 25 -10.85 1.03 12.99
CA MET A 25 -11.19 -0.05 12.08
C MET A 25 -12.43 -0.84 12.53
N GLU A 26 -12.55 -1.17 13.82
CA GLU A 26 -13.75 -1.80 14.37
C GLU A 26 -15.00 -0.94 14.15
N LEU A 27 -14.89 0.38 14.40
CA LEU A 27 -15.99 1.30 14.14
C LEU A 27 -16.35 1.39 12.66
N LEU A 28 -15.36 1.38 11.76
CA LEU A 28 -15.58 1.39 10.31
C LEU A 28 -16.29 0.11 9.83
N ALA A 29 -16.06 -1.03 10.48
CA ALA A 29 -16.78 -2.26 10.19
C ALA A 29 -18.26 -2.20 10.63
N GLU A 30 -18.58 -1.44 11.69
CA GLU A 30 -19.93 -1.30 12.25
C GLU A 30 -20.77 -0.23 11.53
N ARG A 31 -20.19 0.88 11.06
CA ARG A 31 -20.89 2.06 10.53
C ARG A 31 -20.06 2.81 9.48
N ASN A 32 -20.70 3.78 8.79
CA ASN A 32 -20.01 4.58 7.78
C ASN A 32 -18.97 5.53 8.40
N PHE A 33 -17.93 5.86 7.65
CA PHE A 33 -16.88 6.78 8.07
C PHE A 33 -17.43 8.13 8.58
N ASP A 34 -18.45 8.69 7.93
CA ASP A 34 -19.00 10.00 8.28
C ASP A 34 -19.70 9.98 9.65
N ASP A 35 -20.27 8.83 10.06
CA ASP A 35 -20.95 8.62 11.34
C ASP A 35 -19.97 8.35 12.50
N ILE A 36 -18.68 8.15 12.22
CA ILE A 36 -17.64 7.93 13.21
C ILE A 36 -17.10 9.28 13.69
N THR A 37 -17.06 9.49 15.00
CA THR A 37 -16.46 10.69 15.59
C THR A 37 -15.13 10.35 16.28
N ILE A 38 -14.28 11.37 16.50
CA ILE A 38 -13.05 11.22 17.31
C ILE A 38 -13.41 10.74 18.72
N ARG A 39 -14.57 11.18 19.28
CA ARG A 39 -15.04 10.73 20.60
C ARG A 39 -15.34 9.23 20.64
N ASP A 40 -15.90 8.68 19.56
CA ASP A 40 -16.14 7.25 19.46
C ASP A 40 -14.83 6.46 19.43
N ILE A 41 -13.86 6.93 18.63
CA ILE A 41 -12.54 6.30 18.51
C ILE A 41 -11.81 6.27 19.86
N VAL A 42 -11.74 7.40 20.57
CA VAL A 42 -11.02 7.46 21.85
C VAL A 42 -11.72 6.67 22.94
N ALA A 43 -13.06 6.64 22.93
CA ALA A 43 -13.85 5.83 23.86
C ALA A 43 -13.59 4.32 23.64
N ARG A 44 -13.60 3.87 22.37
CA ARG A 44 -13.32 2.48 21.99
C ARG A 44 -11.86 2.10 22.29
N ALA A 45 -10.92 3.00 22.04
CA ALA A 45 -9.49 2.81 22.31
C ALA A 45 -9.11 2.98 23.80
N GLU A 46 -10.04 3.36 24.67
CA GLU A 46 -9.81 3.62 26.09
C GLU A 46 -8.69 4.65 26.34
N VAL A 47 -8.69 5.75 25.58
CA VAL A 47 -7.74 6.85 25.73
C VAL A 47 -8.47 8.20 25.86
N SER A 48 -7.76 9.23 26.33
CA SER A 48 -8.32 10.58 26.37
C SER A 48 -8.34 11.24 25.00
N ILE A 49 -9.23 12.20 24.80
CA ILE A 49 -9.28 13.01 23.59
C ILE A 49 -7.98 13.82 23.39
N GLY A 50 -7.34 14.26 24.49
CA GLY A 50 -6.03 14.89 24.46
C GLY A 50 -4.94 13.94 23.97
N THR A 51 -5.02 12.65 24.33
CA THR A 51 -4.11 11.63 23.81
C THR A 51 -4.25 11.47 22.30
N PHE A 52 -5.47 11.50 21.77
CA PHE A 52 -5.69 11.45 20.31
C PHE A 52 -4.96 12.60 19.60
N TYR A 53 -5.19 13.85 20.06
CA TYR A 53 -4.59 15.03 19.43
C TYR A 53 -3.08 15.15 19.59
N ASN A 54 -2.45 14.35 20.46
CA ASN A 54 -0.98 14.22 20.50
C ASN A 54 -0.41 13.45 19.29
N TYR A 55 -1.23 12.65 18.60
CA TYR A 55 -0.82 11.80 17.49
C TYR A 55 -1.42 12.19 16.14
N TYR A 56 -2.65 12.70 16.14
CA TYR A 56 -3.46 12.93 14.95
C TYR A 56 -4.21 14.25 15.04
N SER A 57 -4.19 15.03 13.97
CA SER A 57 -4.91 16.30 13.87
C SER A 57 -6.36 16.12 13.40
N THR A 58 -6.62 15.05 12.66
CA THR A 58 -7.93 14.75 12.07
C THR A 58 -8.31 13.28 12.26
N LYS A 59 -9.62 13.00 12.17
CA LYS A 59 -10.15 11.63 12.16
C LYS A 59 -9.52 10.79 11.04
N MET A 60 -9.32 11.37 9.87
CA MET A 60 -8.79 10.66 8.71
C MET A 60 -7.35 10.20 8.91
N GLU A 61 -6.53 10.96 9.64
CA GLU A 61 -5.13 10.60 9.88
C GLU A 61 -4.95 9.27 10.61
N VAL A 62 -5.92 8.86 11.44
CA VAL A 62 -5.89 7.53 12.08
C VAL A 62 -5.93 6.42 11.03
N PHE A 63 -6.79 6.57 10.03
CA PHE A 63 -6.93 5.58 8.97
C PHE A 63 -5.69 5.54 8.05
N TYR A 64 -4.92 6.62 8.01
CA TYR A 64 -3.65 6.66 7.27
C TYR A 64 -2.54 5.79 7.90
N GLU A 65 -2.70 5.29 9.13
CA GLU A 65 -1.81 4.27 9.68
C GLU A 65 -1.79 2.98 8.83
N ALA A 66 -2.85 2.72 8.05
CA ALA A 66 -2.87 1.62 7.10
C ALA A 66 -1.71 1.65 6.10
N TYR A 67 -1.22 2.85 5.74
CA TYR A 67 -0.04 2.97 4.86
C TYR A 67 1.24 2.53 5.55
N ARG A 68 1.42 2.87 6.84
CA ARG A 68 2.57 2.41 7.63
C ARG A 68 2.56 0.88 7.76
N ILE A 69 1.37 0.31 7.98
CA ILE A 69 1.18 -1.14 8.08
C ILE A 69 1.46 -1.80 6.72
N ALA A 70 0.97 -1.23 5.62
CA ALA A 70 1.25 -1.72 4.28
C ALA A 70 2.75 -1.65 3.95
N ASP A 71 3.41 -0.53 4.24
CA ASP A 71 4.84 -0.37 4.00
C ASP A 71 5.66 -1.40 4.77
N HIS A 72 5.32 -1.64 6.05
CA HIS A 72 5.96 -2.66 6.88
C HIS A 72 5.71 -4.08 6.33
N TYR A 73 4.47 -4.40 5.96
CA TYR A 73 4.12 -5.68 5.34
C TYR A 73 4.93 -5.93 4.06
N PHE A 74 5.03 -4.93 3.19
CA PHE A 74 5.81 -5.06 1.96
C PHE A 74 7.31 -5.20 2.22
N ALA A 75 7.87 -4.44 3.16
CA ALA A 75 9.29 -4.51 3.49
C ALA A 75 9.68 -5.83 4.16
N GLU A 76 8.90 -6.27 5.16
CA GLU A 76 9.29 -7.40 6.02
C GLU A 76 8.77 -8.75 5.53
N THR A 77 7.60 -8.76 4.84
CA THR A 77 6.96 -10.00 4.41
C THR A 77 7.09 -10.22 2.91
N VAL A 78 6.76 -9.21 2.09
CA VAL A 78 6.70 -9.38 0.64
C VAL A 78 8.08 -9.33 0.00
N ALA A 79 8.94 -8.36 0.36
CA ALA A 79 10.24 -8.17 -0.25
C ALA A 79 11.13 -9.43 -0.22
N PRO A 80 11.23 -10.20 0.89
CA PRO A 80 11.96 -11.46 0.91
C PRO A 80 11.43 -12.49 -0.10
N LEU A 81 10.10 -12.57 -0.29
CA LEU A 81 9.46 -13.49 -1.24
C LEU A 81 9.73 -13.12 -2.69
N LEU A 82 10.03 -11.84 -2.96
CA LEU A 82 10.37 -11.32 -4.28
C LEU A 82 11.88 -11.41 -4.61
N SER A 83 12.67 -12.10 -3.79
CA SER A 83 14.12 -12.24 -3.98
C SER A 83 14.52 -13.19 -5.11
N GLN A 84 13.64 -14.10 -5.51
CA GLN A 84 13.88 -15.15 -6.51
C GLN A 84 13.04 -14.92 -7.77
N GLY A 85 13.47 -15.53 -8.89
CA GLY A 85 12.78 -15.45 -10.17
C GLY A 85 13.27 -14.32 -11.06
N THR A 86 12.73 -14.27 -12.27
CA THR A 86 13.00 -13.21 -13.26
C THR A 86 12.43 -11.87 -12.79
N VAL A 87 12.94 -10.79 -13.33
CA VAL A 87 12.43 -9.43 -13.06
C VAL A 87 10.94 -9.34 -13.36
N LEU A 88 10.48 -9.92 -14.45
CA LEU A 88 9.06 -9.94 -14.83
C LEU A 88 8.21 -10.65 -13.78
N GLU A 89 8.61 -11.85 -13.35
CA GLU A 89 7.92 -12.61 -12.31
C GLU A 89 7.87 -11.84 -10.98
N ARG A 90 8.96 -11.19 -10.61
CA ARG A 90 9.05 -10.39 -9.37
C ARG A 90 8.12 -9.18 -9.40
N ILE A 91 8.06 -8.43 -10.52
CA ILE A 91 7.12 -7.30 -10.66
C ILE A 91 5.68 -7.81 -10.68
N MET A 92 5.39 -8.89 -11.39
CA MET A 92 4.06 -9.50 -11.42
C MET A 92 3.61 -9.92 -10.02
N SER A 93 4.50 -10.61 -9.27
CA SER A 93 4.22 -11.04 -7.90
C SER A 93 4.05 -9.86 -6.94
N PHE A 94 4.82 -8.77 -7.10
CA PHE A 94 4.62 -7.55 -6.32
C PHE A 94 3.19 -7.03 -6.48
N PHE A 95 2.68 -6.95 -7.71
CA PHE A 95 1.33 -6.45 -7.96
C PHE A 95 0.23 -7.46 -7.60
N ASP A 96 0.52 -8.76 -7.60
CA ASP A 96 -0.36 -9.77 -7.03
C ASP A 96 -0.53 -9.55 -5.50
N TYR A 97 0.57 -9.34 -4.76
CA TYR A 97 0.52 -8.98 -3.34
C TYR A 97 -0.20 -7.65 -3.11
N TYR A 98 0.02 -6.65 -3.98
CA TYR A 98 -0.65 -5.35 -3.88
C TYR A 98 -2.17 -5.47 -4.05
N ALA A 99 -2.61 -6.23 -5.04
CA ALA A 99 -4.03 -6.49 -5.27
C ALA A 99 -4.66 -7.26 -4.10
N HIS A 100 -3.98 -8.32 -3.64
CA HIS A 100 -4.42 -9.12 -2.50
C HIS A 100 -4.49 -8.29 -1.20
N TYR A 101 -3.50 -7.44 -0.96
CA TYR A 101 -3.55 -6.51 0.18
C TYR A 101 -4.77 -5.60 0.10
N SER A 102 -5.08 -5.07 -1.08
CA SER A 102 -6.19 -4.14 -1.29
C SER A 102 -7.58 -4.79 -1.25
N SER A 103 -7.72 -6.09 -1.60
CA SER A 103 -9.01 -6.78 -1.68
C SER A 103 -9.32 -7.67 -0.49
N ASP A 104 -8.31 -8.31 0.10
CA ASP A 104 -8.51 -9.40 1.05
C ASP A 104 -7.98 -9.06 2.45
N LEU A 105 -6.80 -8.40 2.52
CA LEU A 105 -6.21 -8.00 3.80
C LEU A 105 -6.76 -6.67 4.29
N THR A 106 -7.19 -5.81 3.36
CA THR A 106 -7.87 -4.55 3.66
C THR A 106 -9.35 -4.68 3.30
N ASP A 107 -10.25 -4.32 4.22
CA ASP A 107 -11.71 -4.28 3.94
C ASP A 107 -12.02 -3.30 2.80
N LEU A 108 -13.02 -3.62 1.96
CA LEU A 108 -13.45 -2.76 0.85
C LEU A 108 -13.79 -1.34 1.30
N ARG A 109 -14.40 -1.17 2.49
CA ARG A 109 -14.74 0.15 3.04
C ARG A 109 -13.48 0.95 3.32
N MET A 110 -12.46 0.30 3.91
CA MET A 110 -11.17 0.92 4.15
C MET A 110 -10.46 1.26 2.83
N THR A 111 -10.46 0.35 1.86
CA THR A 111 -9.87 0.60 0.54
C THR A 111 -10.55 1.78 -0.14
N LYS A 112 -11.89 1.87 -0.13
CA LYS A 112 -12.64 3.03 -0.64
C LYS A 112 -12.26 4.33 0.08
N LEU A 113 -12.07 4.26 1.40
CA LEU A 113 -11.69 5.41 2.21
C LEU A 113 -10.28 5.91 1.85
N LEU A 114 -9.34 5.01 1.57
CA LEU A 114 -7.97 5.36 1.19
C LEU A 114 -7.85 5.85 -0.25
N TYR A 115 -8.65 5.30 -1.17
CA TYR A 115 -8.62 5.67 -2.60
C TYR A 115 -9.56 6.85 -2.90
N ASN A 116 -9.28 8.00 -2.30
CA ASN A 116 -10.02 9.25 -2.51
C ASN A 116 -9.08 10.37 -3.00
N PRO A 117 -9.60 11.40 -3.70
CA PRO A 117 -8.77 12.45 -4.30
C PRO A 117 -8.10 13.39 -3.28
N TYR A 118 -8.50 13.36 -2.02
CA TYR A 118 -7.91 14.18 -0.96
C TYR A 118 -6.71 13.49 -0.29
N ASN A 119 -6.45 12.23 -0.63
CA ASN A 119 -5.36 11.47 -0.07
C ASN A 119 -4.04 11.76 -0.80
N THR A 120 -3.18 12.56 -0.19
CA THR A 120 -1.86 12.93 -0.71
C THR A 120 -0.76 11.93 -0.38
N LEU A 121 -1.05 10.89 0.40
CA LEU A 121 -0.04 9.89 0.80
C LEU A 121 0.45 9.02 -0.36
N PHE A 122 -0.26 8.99 -1.48
CA PHE A 122 0.23 8.36 -2.70
C PHE A 122 1.39 9.13 -3.37
N CYS A 123 1.62 10.39 -2.98
CA CYS A 123 2.69 11.25 -3.50
C CYS A 123 3.92 11.28 -2.58
N ARG A 124 4.15 10.24 -1.76
CA ARG A 124 5.32 10.13 -0.88
C ARG A 124 6.59 9.82 -1.67
N ASP A 125 7.74 9.96 -0.98
CA ASP A 125 9.05 9.57 -1.50
C ASP A 125 9.02 8.12 -2.04
N PRO A 126 9.27 7.89 -3.34
CA PRO A 126 9.20 6.57 -3.96
C PRO A 126 10.30 5.61 -3.49
N HIS A 127 11.36 6.12 -2.84
CA HIS A 127 12.45 5.29 -2.33
C HIS A 127 12.11 4.60 -0.99
N GLN A 128 10.95 4.87 -0.41
CA GLN A 128 10.52 4.33 0.88
C GLN A 128 9.30 3.43 0.77
N GLY A 129 9.11 2.58 1.79
CA GLY A 129 7.94 1.72 1.92
C GLY A 129 7.77 0.73 0.77
N MET A 130 6.53 0.41 0.44
CA MET A 130 6.23 -0.58 -0.59
C MET A 130 6.72 -0.17 -1.98
N VAL A 131 6.67 1.12 -2.32
CA VAL A 131 7.14 1.60 -3.63
C VAL A 131 8.64 1.41 -3.77
N GLY A 132 9.41 1.59 -2.68
CA GLY A 132 10.84 1.32 -2.66
C GLY A 132 11.20 -0.14 -2.99
N VAL A 133 10.36 -1.10 -2.58
CA VAL A 133 10.52 -2.52 -2.96
C VAL A 133 10.37 -2.70 -4.47
N LEU A 134 9.32 -2.11 -5.07
CA LEU A 134 9.12 -2.16 -6.53
C LEU A 134 10.27 -1.49 -7.29
N LEU A 135 10.67 -0.31 -6.81
CA LEU A 135 11.77 0.46 -7.42
C LEU A 135 13.07 -0.33 -7.50
N GLN A 136 13.45 -1.03 -6.42
CA GLN A 136 14.64 -1.88 -6.41
C GLN A 136 14.57 -3.03 -7.44
N ILE A 137 13.38 -3.62 -7.65
CA ILE A 137 13.19 -4.68 -8.64
C ILE A 137 13.34 -4.11 -10.06
N ILE A 138 12.75 -2.95 -10.33
CA ILE A 138 12.82 -2.28 -11.62
C ILE A 138 14.24 -1.84 -11.93
N GLN A 139 14.93 -1.18 -10.98
CA GLN A 139 16.32 -0.75 -11.16
C GLN A 139 17.22 -1.94 -11.52
N LYS A 140 17.10 -3.04 -10.78
CA LYS A 140 17.85 -4.26 -11.10
C LYS A 140 17.53 -4.78 -12.50
N GLY A 141 16.25 -4.70 -12.91
CA GLY A 141 15.83 -5.12 -14.25
C GLY A 141 16.44 -4.29 -15.38
N LEU A 142 16.59 -2.98 -15.17
CA LEU A 142 17.26 -2.08 -16.10
C LEU A 142 18.77 -2.36 -16.16
N ASP A 143 19.41 -2.54 -15.00
CA ASP A 143 20.85 -2.81 -14.89
C ASP A 143 21.24 -4.13 -15.57
N GLU A 144 20.38 -5.14 -15.49
CA GLU A 144 20.57 -6.47 -16.09
C GLU A 144 20.10 -6.54 -17.56
N GLY A 145 19.49 -5.48 -18.11
CA GLY A 145 18.91 -5.47 -19.46
C GLY A 145 17.67 -6.36 -19.63
N ALA A 146 17.07 -6.81 -18.52
CA ALA A 146 15.80 -7.54 -18.51
C ALA A 146 14.59 -6.62 -18.77
N LEU A 147 14.74 -5.33 -18.49
CA LEU A 147 13.86 -4.25 -18.91
C LEU A 147 14.65 -3.28 -19.80
N VAL A 148 13.98 -2.73 -20.82
CA VAL A 148 14.56 -1.78 -21.76
C VAL A 148 13.65 -0.56 -21.86
N SER A 149 14.16 0.60 -21.44
CA SER A 149 13.43 1.88 -21.51
C SER A 149 14.42 3.04 -21.60
N GLY A 150 13.96 4.17 -22.11
CA GLY A 150 14.62 5.47 -21.90
C GLY A 150 14.21 6.14 -20.60
N ASP A 151 13.20 5.61 -19.91
CA ASP A 151 12.71 6.12 -18.64
C ASP A 151 13.58 5.62 -17.49
N SER A 152 13.65 6.39 -16.40
CA SER A 152 14.28 5.98 -15.15
C SER A 152 13.46 4.91 -14.42
N ALA A 153 14.06 4.23 -13.45
CA ALA A 153 13.34 3.27 -12.61
C ALA A 153 12.19 3.91 -11.83
N GLU A 154 12.37 5.16 -11.39
CA GLU A 154 11.36 5.96 -10.68
C GLU A 154 10.15 6.24 -11.58
N GLU A 155 10.40 6.66 -12.83
CA GLU A 155 9.33 6.95 -13.80
C GLU A 155 8.54 5.69 -14.14
N ILE A 156 9.21 4.54 -14.33
CA ILE A 156 8.55 3.25 -14.57
C ILE A 156 7.73 2.82 -13.35
N ALA A 157 8.29 2.94 -12.13
CA ALA A 157 7.59 2.59 -10.90
C ALA A 157 6.35 3.48 -10.70
N GLU A 158 6.48 4.79 -10.92
CA GLU A 158 5.36 5.74 -10.82
C GLU A 158 4.27 5.40 -11.85
N TYR A 159 4.63 5.18 -13.10
CA TYR A 159 3.68 4.81 -14.15
C TYR A 159 2.89 3.54 -13.79
N LEU A 160 3.57 2.49 -13.37
CA LEU A 160 2.94 1.23 -12.98
C LEU A 160 2.04 1.41 -11.75
N MET A 161 2.50 2.14 -10.73
CA MET A 161 1.72 2.41 -9.52
C MET A 161 0.49 3.27 -9.81
N VAL A 162 0.60 4.33 -10.62
CA VAL A 162 -0.55 5.17 -11.02
C VAL A 162 -1.59 4.32 -11.76
N ALA A 163 -1.14 3.50 -12.71
CA ALA A 163 -2.01 2.65 -13.51
C ALA A 163 -2.77 1.61 -12.63
N VAL A 164 -2.06 0.93 -11.71
CA VAL A 164 -2.68 -0.07 -10.83
C VAL A 164 -3.57 0.59 -9.77
N ARG A 165 -3.17 1.74 -9.21
CA ARG A 165 -4.05 2.53 -8.33
C ARG A 165 -5.34 2.94 -9.02
N GLY A 166 -5.28 3.31 -10.30
CA GLY A 166 -6.46 3.55 -11.13
C GLY A 166 -7.37 2.34 -11.25
N LEU A 167 -6.79 1.14 -11.37
CA LEU A 167 -7.55 -0.11 -11.39
C LEU A 167 -8.23 -0.40 -10.04
N VAL A 168 -7.52 -0.22 -8.93
CA VAL A 168 -8.11 -0.36 -7.58
C VAL A 168 -9.22 0.66 -7.36
N TYR A 169 -9.02 1.91 -7.76
CA TYR A 169 -10.07 2.93 -7.71
C TYR A 169 -11.31 2.50 -8.52
N ASN A 170 -11.12 2.00 -9.75
CA ASN A 170 -12.21 1.46 -10.57
C ASN A 170 -12.93 0.29 -9.88
N TRP A 171 -12.18 -0.61 -9.22
CA TRP A 171 -12.74 -1.71 -8.44
C TRP A 171 -13.59 -1.18 -7.27
N CYS A 172 -13.10 -0.16 -6.55
CA CYS A 172 -13.85 0.50 -5.48
C CYS A 172 -15.17 1.13 -5.98
N THR A 173 -15.16 1.80 -7.15
CA THR A 173 -16.36 2.41 -7.74
C THR A 173 -17.40 1.39 -8.21
N ARG A 174 -17.00 0.14 -8.35
CA ARG A 174 -17.86 -1.00 -8.72
C ARG A 174 -18.17 -1.92 -7.54
N ASP A 175 -18.03 -1.43 -6.32
CA ASP A 175 -18.33 -2.17 -5.10
C ASP A 175 -17.61 -3.52 -4.99
N GLY A 176 -16.38 -3.62 -5.50
CA GLY A 176 -15.60 -4.84 -5.44
C GLY A 176 -16.14 -5.98 -6.32
N SER A 177 -16.93 -5.67 -7.36
CA SER A 177 -17.74 -6.64 -8.12
C SER A 177 -16.94 -7.57 -9.04
N TYR A 178 -15.61 -7.43 -9.14
CA TYR A 178 -14.77 -8.29 -9.95
C TYR A 178 -13.50 -8.72 -9.22
N ASP A 179 -12.88 -9.80 -9.69
CA ASP A 179 -11.60 -10.28 -9.17
C ASP A 179 -10.48 -9.26 -9.47
N LEU A 180 -10.07 -8.53 -8.42
CA LEU A 180 -9.04 -7.50 -8.49
C LEU A 180 -7.68 -8.12 -8.85
N ALA A 181 -7.32 -9.26 -8.25
CA ALA A 181 -6.02 -9.89 -8.46
C ALA A 181 -5.86 -10.36 -9.91
N ALA A 182 -6.85 -11.09 -10.45
CA ALA A 182 -6.84 -11.52 -11.85
C ALA A 182 -6.84 -10.34 -12.82
N SER A 183 -7.55 -9.26 -12.49
CA SER A 183 -7.59 -8.06 -13.32
C SER A 183 -6.26 -7.29 -13.28
N THR A 184 -5.65 -7.15 -12.11
CA THR A 184 -4.33 -6.54 -11.93
C THR A 184 -3.27 -7.31 -12.70
N ARG A 185 -3.25 -8.64 -12.59
CA ARG A 185 -2.30 -9.50 -13.31
C ARG A 185 -2.38 -9.28 -14.82
N ARG A 186 -3.58 -9.31 -15.41
CA ARG A 186 -3.77 -9.05 -16.86
C ARG A 186 -3.33 -7.65 -17.26
N PHE A 187 -3.62 -6.67 -16.41
CA PHE A 187 -3.33 -5.28 -16.68
C PHE A 187 -1.83 -4.98 -16.63
N VAL A 188 -1.17 -5.40 -15.56
CA VAL A 188 0.29 -5.23 -15.36
C VAL A 188 1.07 -5.97 -16.43
N HIS A 189 0.69 -7.21 -16.80
CA HIS A 189 1.33 -7.95 -17.85
C HIS A 189 1.33 -7.19 -19.19
N ARG A 190 0.23 -6.52 -19.53
CA ARG A 190 0.14 -5.70 -20.75
C ARG A 190 1.01 -4.45 -20.67
N LEU A 191 1.08 -3.79 -19.52
CA LEU A 191 1.93 -2.62 -19.32
C LEU A 191 3.41 -2.99 -19.43
N LEU A 192 3.83 -4.09 -18.79
CA LEU A 192 5.21 -4.57 -18.81
C LEU A 192 5.69 -4.98 -20.19
N ALA A 193 4.80 -5.39 -21.09
CA ALA A 193 5.18 -5.73 -22.48
C ALA A 193 5.86 -4.55 -23.20
N TYR A 194 5.59 -3.31 -22.79
CA TYR A 194 6.26 -2.12 -23.34
C TYR A 194 7.75 -2.09 -22.96
N TYR A 195 8.08 -2.51 -21.76
CA TYR A 195 9.42 -2.46 -21.19
C TYR A 195 10.27 -3.72 -21.45
N LEU A 196 9.69 -4.76 -22.05
CA LEU A 196 10.43 -5.98 -22.38
C LEU A 196 11.29 -5.78 -23.63
N PRO A 197 12.52 -6.40 -23.70
CA PRO A 197 13.30 -6.42 -24.91
C PRO A 197 12.53 -7.10 -26.06
N ALA A 198 12.82 -6.70 -27.29
CA ALA A 198 12.09 -7.18 -28.47
C ALA A 198 12.04 -8.71 -28.60
N SER A 199 13.09 -9.42 -28.11
CA SER A 199 13.18 -10.87 -28.06
C SER A 199 12.22 -11.53 -27.04
N ALA A 200 11.69 -10.78 -26.09
CA ALA A 200 10.85 -11.28 -25.01
C ALA A 200 9.39 -10.78 -25.11
N LYS A 201 9.06 -9.98 -26.15
CA LYS A 201 7.69 -9.49 -26.35
C LYS A 201 6.78 -10.63 -26.81
N PRO A 202 5.59 -10.78 -26.20
CA PRO A 202 4.61 -11.73 -26.71
C PRO A 202 4.20 -11.34 -28.14
N VAL A 203 4.07 -12.35 -29.02
CA VAL A 203 3.60 -12.23 -30.41
C VAL A 203 2.11 -11.84 -30.42
#